data_d73a05532dabfbb9783821c8421f7b53
#
_entry.id   d73a05532dabfbb9783821c8421f7b53
#
_cell.length_a   1.000
_cell.length_b   1.000
_cell.length_c   1.000
_cell.angle_alpha   90.00
_cell.angle_beta   90.00
_cell.angle_gamma   90.00
#
_symmetry.space_group_name_H-M   'P 1'
#
loop_
_entity.id
_entity.type
_entity.pdbx_description
1 polymer ?
#
loop_
_entity_poly.entity_id
_entity_poly.type
_entity_poly.pdbx_seq_one_letter_code
_entity_poly.pdbx_strand_id
1 'polypeptide(L)'
;MFEVFSRGYYLGRLYVTPTDGDRALMHSEQHERINEEVYATGDGLERLDTPLVMKLETRHFPVHGADDVPTNTLALPESMLEGTSVRNPPSLQEVFLARRERARQLLALAGT
;
A
#
# COMPACT_ATOMS: atom_id res chain seq x y z
N MET A 1 -4.74 6.71 10.19
CA MET A 1 -3.84 6.84 9.03
C MET A 1 -4.60 6.88 7.71
N PHE A 2 -5.47 5.93 7.46
CA PHE A 2 -6.32 5.92 6.28
C PHE A 2 -7.76 6.20 6.66
N GLU A 3 -8.43 7.01 5.86
CA GLU A 3 -9.84 7.35 6.09
C GLU A 3 -10.67 7.04 4.85
N VAL A 4 -11.96 6.82 5.03
CA VAL A 4 -12.86 6.47 3.94
C VAL A 4 -12.87 7.60 2.92
N PHE A 5 -12.62 7.26 1.66
CA PHE A 5 -12.62 8.20 0.56
C PHE A 5 -13.76 7.91 -0.42
N SER A 6 -13.91 6.64 -0.82
CA SER A 6 -14.93 6.22 -1.78
C SER A 6 -15.32 4.77 -1.51
N ARG A 7 -16.18 4.22 -2.35
CA ARG A 7 -16.56 2.80 -2.25
C ARG A 7 -15.39 1.85 -2.49
N GLY A 8 -14.41 2.29 -3.27
CA GLY A 8 -13.28 1.44 -3.63
C GLY A 8 -12.00 1.71 -2.86
N TYR A 9 -11.90 2.85 -2.17
CA TYR A 9 -10.62 3.28 -1.61
C TYR A 9 -10.74 3.99 -0.28
N TYR A 10 -9.67 3.85 0.51
CA TYR A 10 -9.35 4.73 1.64
C TYR A 10 -8.24 5.68 1.21
N LEU A 11 -8.20 6.87 1.78
CA LEU A 11 -7.17 7.87 1.51
C LEU A 11 -6.27 8.05 2.72
N GLY A 12 -4.98 8.06 2.49
CA GLY A 12 -3.99 8.36 3.51
C GLY A 12 -2.82 9.13 2.92
N ARG A 13 -1.87 9.48 3.78
CA ARG A 13 -0.64 10.15 3.38
C ARG A 13 0.54 9.42 3.94
N LEU A 14 1.50 9.12 3.08
CA LEU A 14 2.73 8.44 3.44
C LEU A 14 3.91 9.16 2.79
N TYR A 15 5.05 9.11 3.46
CA TYR A 15 6.29 9.54 2.83
C TYR A 15 6.71 8.50 1.82
N VAL A 16 6.92 8.92 0.59
CA VAL A 16 7.34 8.04 -0.49
C VAL A 16 8.84 8.18 -0.67
N THR A 17 9.55 7.05 -0.66
CA THR A 17 11.01 6.99 -0.76
C THR A 17 11.40 5.89 -1.74
N PRO A 18 12.55 6.01 -2.43
CA PRO A 18 12.99 4.94 -3.32
C PRO A 18 13.56 3.76 -2.55
N THR A 19 13.49 2.57 -3.15
CA THR A 19 14.15 1.38 -2.63
C THR A 19 14.85 0.64 -3.78
N ASP A 20 15.91 -0.08 -3.43
CA ASP A 20 16.65 -0.88 -4.39
C ASP A 20 15.94 -2.18 -4.78
N GLY A 21 14.93 -2.58 -4.00
CA GLY A 21 14.19 -3.80 -4.27
C GLY A 21 13.25 -3.69 -5.45
N ASP A 22 12.52 -4.77 -5.69
CA ASP A 22 11.55 -4.86 -6.77
C ASP A 22 10.10 -4.81 -6.28
N ARG A 23 9.90 -4.58 -4.98
CA ARG A 23 8.58 -4.56 -4.35
C ARG A 23 8.34 -3.26 -3.63
N ALA A 24 7.07 -2.85 -3.59
CA ALA A 24 6.63 -1.77 -2.71
C ALA A 24 6.55 -2.30 -1.28
N LEU A 25 7.12 -1.56 -0.34
CA LEU A 25 7.25 -1.98 1.05
C LEU A 25 6.78 -0.88 2.00
N MET A 26 6.26 -1.31 3.15
CA MET A 26 5.99 -0.41 4.27
C MET A 26 6.36 -1.12 5.58
N HIS A 27 6.42 -0.39 6.69
CA HIS A 27 6.77 -0.98 7.99
C HIS A 27 5.83 -2.13 8.33
N SER A 28 6.39 -3.27 8.73
CA SER A 28 5.62 -4.49 8.95
C SER A 28 4.51 -4.36 9.99
N GLU A 29 4.76 -3.65 11.09
CA GLU A 29 3.74 -3.44 12.12
C GLU A 29 2.56 -2.62 11.62
N GLN A 30 2.84 -1.60 10.82
CA GLN A 30 1.78 -0.80 10.21
C GLN A 30 1.00 -1.61 9.18
N HIS A 31 1.69 -2.41 8.40
CA HIS A 31 1.10 -3.30 7.42
C HIS A 31 0.13 -4.28 8.09
N GLU A 32 0.55 -4.91 9.18
CA GLU A 32 -0.31 -5.81 9.94
C GLU A 32 -1.53 -5.10 10.51
N ARG A 33 -1.32 -3.91 11.08
CA ARG A 33 -2.41 -3.13 11.66
C ARG A 33 -3.45 -2.76 10.62
N ILE A 34 -3.02 -2.34 9.44
CA ILE A 34 -3.94 -2.01 8.35
C ILE A 34 -4.69 -3.25 7.90
N ASN A 35 -4.01 -4.39 7.78
CA ASN A 35 -4.68 -5.66 7.45
C ASN A 35 -5.77 -5.99 8.45
N GLU A 36 -5.49 -5.85 9.73
CA GLU A 36 -6.47 -6.11 10.80
C GLU A 36 -7.68 -5.19 10.69
N GLU A 37 -7.44 -3.91 10.50
CA GLU A 37 -8.50 -2.90 10.47
C GLU A 37 -9.36 -2.97 9.21
N VAL A 38 -8.75 -3.28 8.08
CA VAL A 38 -9.40 -3.22 6.78
C VAL A 38 -9.96 -4.57 6.35
N TYR A 39 -9.22 -5.65 6.62
CA TYR A 39 -9.51 -6.97 6.08
C TYR A 39 -10.01 -7.99 7.10
N ALA A 40 -9.78 -7.77 8.38
CA ALA A 40 -10.29 -8.66 9.41
C ALA A 40 -11.73 -8.28 9.75
N THR A 41 -12.68 -8.96 9.15
CA THR A 41 -14.10 -8.76 9.44
C THR A 41 -14.63 -9.97 10.21
N GLY A 42 -15.85 -9.85 10.75
CA GLY A 42 -16.42 -10.80 11.69
C GLY A 42 -16.50 -12.26 11.25
N ASP A 43 -16.25 -12.56 9.99
CA ASP A 43 -16.35 -13.92 9.45
C ASP A 43 -15.04 -14.70 9.52
N GLY A 44 -14.02 -14.15 10.16
CA GLY A 44 -12.73 -14.79 10.29
C GLY A 44 -11.59 -13.86 9.94
N LEU A 45 -10.39 -14.23 10.38
CA LEU A 45 -9.22 -13.43 10.12
C LEU A 45 -8.66 -13.72 8.74
N GLU A 46 -8.50 -12.68 7.96
CA GLU A 46 -7.67 -12.77 6.77
C GLU A 46 -6.21 -12.89 7.22
N ARG A 47 -5.37 -13.40 6.35
CA ARG A 47 -3.95 -13.51 6.65
C ARG A 47 -3.36 -12.12 6.81
N LEU A 48 -2.66 -11.91 7.92
CA LEU A 48 -2.05 -10.62 8.22
C LEU A 48 -0.87 -10.29 7.30
N ASP A 49 -0.34 -11.28 6.62
CA ASP A 49 0.75 -11.09 5.65
C ASP A 49 0.25 -10.92 4.21
N THR A 50 -1.06 -10.85 4.01
CA THR A 50 -1.62 -10.60 2.69
C THR A 50 -1.21 -9.23 2.20
N PRO A 51 -0.72 -9.11 0.97
CA PRO A 51 -0.35 -7.80 0.45
C PRO A 51 -1.52 -6.83 0.43
N LEU A 52 -1.26 -5.59 0.80
CA LEU A 52 -2.20 -4.51 0.60
C LEU A 52 -2.06 -4.01 -0.84
N VAL A 53 -3.14 -3.52 -1.42
CA VAL A 53 -3.07 -2.90 -2.73
C VAL A 53 -3.24 -1.40 -2.56
N MET A 54 -2.23 -0.65 -2.96
CA MET A 54 -2.26 0.80 -2.89
C MET A 54 -2.17 1.41 -4.28
N LYS A 55 -2.62 2.64 -4.38
CA LYS A 55 -2.58 3.40 -5.62
C LYS A 55 -1.86 4.72 -5.35
N LEU A 56 -0.85 5.00 -6.15
CA LEU A 56 -0.19 6.30 -6.18
C LEU A 56 -0.39 6.87 -7.57
N GLU A 57 -1.06 8.02 -7.65
CA GLU A 57 -1.52 8.61 -8.91
C GLU A 57 -2.42 7.63 -9.66
N THR A 58 -2.02 7.10 -10.80
CA THR A 58 -2.83 6.17 -11.57
C THR A 58 -2.34 4.73 -11.49
N ARG A 59 -1.26 4.48 -10.76
CA ARG A 59 -0.63 3.17 -10.71
C ARG A 59 -1.02 2.41 -9.44
N HIS A 60 -1.50 1.19 -9.61
CA HIS A 60 -1.78 0.26 -8.51
C HIS A 60 -0.60 -0.69 -8.33
N PHE A 61 -0.35 -1.09 -7.09
CA PHE A 61 0.72 -2.03 -6.78
C PHE A 61 0.45 -2.74 -5.45
N PRO A 62 0.89 -3.99 -5.30
CA PRO A 62 0.83 -4.67 -4.01
C PRO A 62 1.93 -4.12 -3.09
N VAL A 63 1.61 -4.01 -1.80
CA VAL A 63 2.54 -3.52 -0.78
C VAL A 63 2.74 -4.61 0.27
N HIS A 64 3.99 -4.92 0.56
CA HIS A 64 4.37 -5.93 1.54
C HIS A 64 4.97 -5.27 2.79
N GLY A 65 4.98 -6.00 3.89
CA GLY A 65 5.61 -5.53 5.13
C GLY A 65 7.10 -5.77 5.14
N ALA A 66 7.85 -4.87 5.76
CA ALA A 66 9.29 -5.01 5.95
C ALA A 66 9.70 -4.29 7.23
N ASP A 67 10.61 -4.90 7.99
CA ASP A 67 11.04 -4.35 9.28
C ASP A 67 11.98 -3.16 9.15
N ASP A 68 12.67 -3.05 8.03
CA ASP A 68 13.67 -2.01 7.80
C ASP A 68 13.13 -0.74 7.16
N VAL A 69 11.83 -0.68 6.90
CA VAL A 69 11.18 0.53 6.39
C VAL A 69 10.67 1.36 7.55
N PRO A 70 10.97 2.66 7.59
CA PRO A 70 10.44 3.53 8.66
C PRO A 70 8.92 3.57 8.67
N THR A 71 8.34 3.88 9.82
CA THR A 71 6.89 4.06 9.93
C THR A 71 6.44 5.24 9.09
N ASN A 72 5.18 5.20 8.66
CA ASN A 72 4.55 6.23 7.80
C ASN A 72 5.26 6.42 6.47
N THR A 73 6.00 5.40 6.02
CA THR A 73 6.80 5.46 4.80
C THR A 73 6.39 4.34 3.85
N LEU A 74 6.28 4.69 2.58
CA LEU A 74 6.07 3.75 1.49
C LEU A 74 7.32 3.75 0.63
N ALA A 75 8.06 2.63 0.66
CA ALA A 75 9.26 2.47 -0.14
C ALA A 75 8.87 1.86 -1.48
N LEU A 76 9.18 2.56 -2.57
CA LEU A 76 8.84 2.12 -3.92
C LEU A 76 10.10 1.86 -4.74
N PRO A 77 10.10 0.81 -5.56
CA PRO A 77 11.16 0.63 -6.53
C PRO A 77 11.33 1.87 -7.42
N GLU A 78 12.56 2.19 -7.76
CA GLU A 78 12.83 3.36 -8.60
C GLU A 78 12.08 3.31 -9.92
N SER A 79 11.91 2.11 -10.51
CA SER A 79 11.15 1.94 -11.75
C SER A 79 9.70 2.35 -11.61
N MET A 80 9.11 2.18 -10.43
CA MET A 80 7.75 2.64 -10.17
C MET A 80 7.69 4.15 -9.99
N LEU A 81 8.69 4.73 -9.35
CA LEU A 81 8.76 6.18 -9.15
C LEU A 81 8.91 6.94 -10.47
N GLU A 82 9.61 6.37 -11.44
CA GLU A 82 9.80 6.98 -12.75
C GLU A 82 8.48 7.23 -13.46
N GLY A 83 7.46 6.41 -13.19
CA GLY A 83 6.14 6.58 -13.79
C GLY A 83 5.24 7.58 -13.07
N THR A 84 5.73 8.24 -12.03
CA THR A 84 4.94 9.16 -11.21
C THR A 84 5.48 10.58 -11.31
N SER A 85 4.71 11.53 -10.79
CA SER A 85 5.14 12.93 -10.70
C SER A 85 5.94 13.23 -9.44
N VAL A 86 6.23 12.23 -8.62
CA VAL A 86 6.99 12.41 -7.37
C VAL A 86 8.42 12.84 -7.70
N ARG A 87 8.81 13.96 -7.11
CA ARG A 87 10.15 14.54 -7.29
C ARG A 87 10.79 14.76 -5.93
N ASN A 88 12.10 14.62 -5.89
CA ASN A 88 12.89 14.87 -4.68
C ASN A 88 12.39 14.06 -3.47
N PRO A 89 12.27 12.73 -3.60
CA PRO A 89 11.89 11.92 -2.44
C PRO A 89 12.99 11.94 -1.38
N PRO A 90 12.64 11.72 -0.10
CA PRO A 90 11.30 11.40 0.36
C PRO A 90 10.38 12.61 0.40
N SER A 91 9.14 12.40 0.01
CA SER A 91 8.12 13.46 0.04
C SER A 91 6.77 12.88 0.46
N LEU A 92 5.97 13.69 1.15
CA LEU A 92 4.66 13.30 1.62
C LEU A 92 3.67 13.32 0.46
N GLN A 93 3.06 12.17 0.19
CA GLN A 93 2.14 12.00 -0.93
C GLN A 93 0.81 11.43 -0.46
N GLU A 94 -0.25 11.78 -1.18
CA GLU A 94 -1.55 11.13 -1.00
C GLU A 94 -1.48 9.74 -1.63
N VAL A 95 -1.93 8.74 -0.87
CA VAL A 95 -1.90 7.35 -1.30
C VAL A 95 -3.28 6.76 -1.06
N PHE A 96 -3.81 6.05 -2.03
CA PHE A 96 -5.09 5.37 -1.91
C PHE A 96 -4.86 3.90 -1.55
N LEU A 97 -5.63 3.42 -0.59
CA LEU A 97 -5.63 2.01 -0.20
C LEU A 97 -6.89 1.37 -0.76
N ALA A 98 -6.74 0.36 -1.59
CA ALA A 98 -7.87 -0.35 -2.16
C ALA A 98 -8.62 -1.09 -1.07
N ARG A 99 -9.94 -0.97 -1.06
CA ARG A 99 -10.77 -1.71 -0.12
C ARG A 99 -10.75 -3.19 -0.46
N ARG A 100 -11.12 -4.04 0.48
CA ARG A 100 -10.97 -5.48 0.41
C ARG A 100 -11.39 -6.11 -0.93
N GLU A 101 -12.61 -5.81 -1.37
CA GLU A 101 -13.11 -6.38 -2.63
C GLU A 101 -12.32 -5.89 -3.83
N ARG A 102 -12.00 -4.60 -3.84
CA ARG A 102 -11.20 -4.01 -4.92
C ARG A 102 -9.80 -4.59 -4.95
N ALA A 103 -9.20 -4.78 -3.77
CA ALA A 103 -7.87 -5.38 -3.66
C ALA A 103 -7.86 -6.80 -4.21
N ARG A 104 -8.87 -7.60 -3.89
CA ARG A 104 -8.98 -8.96 -4.43
C ARG A 104 -9.06 -8.98 -5.95
N GLN A 105 -9.86 -8.08 -6.52
CA GLN A 105 -9.99 -7.98 -7.97
C GLN A 105 -8.66 -7.59 -8.62
N LEU A 106 -7.98 -6.62 -8.05
CA LEU A 106 -6.70 -6.14 -8.59
C LEU A 106 -5.61 -7.19 -8.49
N LEU A 107 -5.54 -7.92 -7.39
CA LEU A 107 -4.57 -9.01 -7.22
C LEU A 107 -4.85 -10.15 -8.19
N ALA A 108 -6.12 -10.49 -8.40
CA ALA A 108 -6.50 -11.52 -9.36
C ALA A 108 -6.11 -11.14 -10.79
N LEU A 109 -6.33 -9.88 -11.17
CA LEU A 109 -5.97 -9.37 -12.49
C LEU A 109 -4.45 -9.34 -12.70
N ALA A 110 -3.70 -9.15 -11.63
CA ALA A 110 -2.23 -9.16 -11.69
C ALA A 110 -1.64 -10.56 -11.75
N GLY A 111 -2.45 -11.61 -11.64
CA GLY A 111 -1.97 -12.98 -11.69
C GLY A 111 -1.34 -13.47 -10.40
N THR A 112 -1.62 -12.84 -9.30
CA THR A 112 -1.07 -13.22 -7.99
C THR A 112 -2.11 -13.88 -7.10
#